data_1c329367f63c72380c9705fc86166cb2
#
_entry.id   1c329367f63c72380c9705fc86166cb2
#
_cell.length_a   1.000
_cell.length_b   1.000
_cell.length_c   1.000
_cell.angle_alpha   90.00
_cell.angle_beta   90.00
_cell.angle_gamma   90.00
#
_symmetry.space_group_name_H-M   'P 1'
#
loop_
_entity.id
_entity.type
_entity.pdbx_description
1 polymer ?
#
loop_
_entity_poly.entity_id
_entity_poly.type
_entity_poly.pdbx_seq_one_letter_code
_entity_poly.pdbx_strand_id
1 'polypeptide(L)'
;MRSFARTWTTDLKDRHIRVNVVSPGATDTEGLRELLGSSEVGEQRLKTINASVPLGRLAKPKEIARAVVFLASDDSSYITGAELFVDGGFAQV
;
A
#
# COMPACT_ATOMS: atom_id res chain seq x y z
N MET A 1 -0.47 11.23 -6.12
CA MET A 1 -1.69 10.43 -6.34
C MET A 1 -2.86 10.87 -5.49
N ARG A 2 -2.61 11.18 -4.21
CA ARG A 2 -3.68 11.65 -3.33
C ARG A 2 -4.43 12.86 -3.85
N SER A 3 -3.73 13.84 -4.44
CA SER A 3 -4.36 15.04 -4.99
C SER A 3 -5.24 14.72 -6.20
N PHE A 4 -4.87 13.74 -7.03
CA PHE A 4 -5.72 13.28 -8.14
C PHE A 4 -6.98 12.60 -7.61
N ALA A 5 -6.86 11.76 -6.56
CA ALA A 5 -8.02 11.12 -5.97
C ALA A 5 -9.01 12.14 -5.42
N ARG A 6 -8.51 13.20 -4.76
CA ARG A 6 -9.35 14.30 -4.27
C ARG A 6 -10.05 15.04 -5.39
N THR A 7 -9.32 15.39 -6.45
CA THR A 7 -9.87 16.07 -7.61
C THR A 7 -10.95 15.23 -8.29
N TRP A 8 -10.66 13.96 -8.54
CA TRP A 8 -11.63 13.06 -9.17
C TRP A 8 -12.84 12.80 -8.28
N THR A 9 -12.66 12.78 -6.96
CA THR A 9 -13.77 12.66 -6.04
C THR A 9 -14.77 13.80 -6.24
N THR A 10 -14.25 15.03 -6.38
CA THR A 10 -15.09 16.20 -6.63
C THR A 10 -15.72 16.16 -8.02
N ASP A 11 -14.92 15.84 -9.04
CA ASP A 11 -15.40 15.83 -10.43
C ASP A 11 -16.44 14.74 -10.69
N LEU A 12 -16.36 13.63 -9.96
CA LEU A 12 -17.22 12.46 -10.17
C LEU A 12 -18.35 12.36 -9.15
N LYS A 13 -18.50 13.35 -8.26
CA LYS A 13 -19.52 13.30 -7.19
C LYS A 13 -20.94 13.10 -7.70
N ASP A 14 -21.31 13.70 -8.83
CA ASP A 14 -22.66 13.61 -9.39
C ASP A 14 -22.97 12.20 -9.92
N ARG A 15 -21.95 11.39 -10.14
CA ARG A 15 -22.09 10.00 -10.59
C ARG A 15 -22.03 9.01 -9.43
N HIS A 16 -21.82 9.49 -8.20
CA HIS A 16 -21.65 8.67 -7.00
C HIS A 16 -20.51 7.66 -7.13
N ILE A 17 -19.43 8.08 -7.79
CA ILE A 17 -18.23 7.26 -7.96
C ILE A 17 -17.23 7.61 -6.86
N ARG A 18 -16.78 6.60 -6.13
CA ARG A 18 -15.73 6.77 -5.12
C ARG A 18 -14.36 6.59 -5.77
N VAL A 19 -13.41 7.39 -5.33
CA VAL A 19 -12.02 7.33 -5.79
C VAL A 19 -11.10 7.36 -4.58
N ASN A 20 -10.34 6.29 -4.40
CA ASN A 20 -9.37 6.18 -3.31
C ASN A 20 -8.03 5.69 -3.84
N VAL A 21 -6.97 5.89 -3.08
CA VAL A 21 -5.62 5.48 -3.41
C VAL A 21 -5.13 4.46 -2.38
N VAL A 22 -4.50 3.40 -2.84
CA VAL A 22 -3.76 2.47 -1.99
C VAL A 22 -2.27 2.72 -2.22
N SER A 23 -1.54 2.98 -1.15
CA SER A 23 -0.09 3.19 -1.20
C SER A 23 0.58 2.04 -0.44
N PRO A 24 1.04 0.99 -1.17
CA PRO A 24 1.67 -0.15 -0.53
C PRO A 24 3.11 0.18 -0.12
N GLY A 25 3.55 -0.42 0.97
CA GLY A 25 4.95 -0.41 1.37
C GLY A 25 5.74 -1.56 0.74
N ALA A 26 6.87 -1.88 1.35
CA ALA A 26 7.72 -2.99 0.90
C ALA A 26 6.94 -4.30 1.00
N THR A 27 6.78 -4.97 -0.13
CA THR A 27 5.97 -6.18 -0.26
C THR A 27 6.82 -7.34 -0.73
N ASP A 28 6.62 -8.51 -0.14
CA ASP A 28 7.37 -9.72 -0.47
C ASP A 28 6.90 -10.28 -1.81
N THR A 29 7.56 -9.83 -2.86
CA THR A 29 7.31 -10.26 -4.23
C THR A 29 8.56 -10.92 -4.81
N GLU A 30 8.38 -11.73 -5.87
CA GLU A 30 9.52 -12.30 -6.59
C GLU A 30 10.45 -11.21 -7.14
N GLY A 31 9.87 -10.10 -7.64
CA GLY A 31 10.65 -8.98 -8.15
C GLY A 31 11.56 -8.36 -7.08
N LEU A 32 11.05 -8.17 -5.87
CA LEU A 32 11.86 -7.65 -4.77
C LEU A 32 12.94 -8.64 -4.37
N ARG A 33 12.61 -9.93 -4.27
CA ARG A 33 13.57 -10.98 -3.93
C ARG A 33 14.67 -11.11 -4.96
N GLU A 34 14.34 -11.04 -6.24
CA GLU A 34 15.32 -11.03 -7.31
C GLU A 34 16.23 -9.81 -7.22
N LEU A 35 15.66 -8.63 -6.95
CA LEU A 35 16.42 -7.39 -6.82
C LEU A 35 17.39 -7.45 -5.66
N LEU A 36 16.99 -8.00 -4.53
CA LEU A 36 17.84 -8.13 -3.35
C LEU A 36 18.91 -9.22 -3.53
N GLY A 37 18.58 -10.30 -4.25
CA GLY A 37 19.45 -11.44 -4.43
C GLY A 37 19.50 -12.34 -3.20
N SER A 38 20.18 -13.49 -3.35
CA SER A 38 20.33 -14.49 -2.29
C SER A 38 21.69 -14.41 -1.57
N SER A 39 22.51 -13.40 -1.88
CA SER A 39 23.79 -13.21 -1.25
C SER A 39 23.67 -12.62 0.16
N GLU A 40 24.78 -12.61 0.89
CA GLU A 40 24.87 -11.97 2.19
C GLU A 40 24.47 -10.48 2.15
N VAL A 41 24.84 -9.79 1.06
CA VAL A 41 24.46 -8.39 0.85
C VAL A 41 22.95 -8.25 0.75
N GLY A 42 22.30 -9.16 0.00
CA GLY A 42 20.84 -9.17 -0.13
C GLY A 42 20.14 -9.40 1.22
N GLU A 43 20.66 -10.31 2.03
CA GLU A 43 20.13 -10.58 3.38
C GLU A 43 20.26 -9.35 4.29
N GLN A 44 21.39 -8.65 4.22
CA GLN A 44 21.59 -7.42 4.98
C GLN A 44 20.63 -6.31 4.55
N ARG A 45 20.40 -6.17 3.25
CA ARG A 45 19.43 -5.21 2.73
C ARG A 45 18.02 -5.52 3.22
N LEU A 46 17.63 -6.79 3.22
CA LEU A 46 16.34 -7.21 3.72
C LEU A 46 16.18 -6.88 5.21
N LYS A 47 17.21 -7.15 6.02
CA LYS A 47 17.19 -6.78 7.44
C LYS A 47 17.03 -5.28 7.65
N THR A 48 17.70 -4.48 6.82
CA THR A 48 17.60 -3.02 6.87
C THR A 48 16.17 -2.56 6.54
N ILE A 49 15.57 -3.13 5.51
CA ILE A 49 14.18 -2.83 5.13
C ILE A 49 13.24 -3.19 6.28
N ASN A 50 13.37 -4.39 6.84
CA ASN A 50 12.51 -4.85 7.92
C ASN A 50 12.67 -3.98 9.17
N ALA A 51 13.87 -3.52 9.46
CA ALA A 51 14.14 -2.66 10.61
C ALA A 51 13.49 -1.28 10.45
N SER A 52 13.29 -0.80 9.22
CA SER A 52 12.66 0.50 8.95
C SER A 52 11.14 0.47 9.03
N VAL A 53 10.54 -0.72 9.06
CA VAL A 53 9.07 -0.89 9.11
C VAL A 53 8.66 -1.16 10.56
N PRO A 54 7.75 -0.37 11.15
CA PRO A 54 7.28 -0.61 12.52
C PRO A 54 6.79 -2.03 12.79
N LEU A 55 6.10 -2.67 11.84
CA LEU A 55 5.69 -4.06 11.99
C LEU A 55 6.84 -5.06 11.80
N GLY A 56 8.01 -4.60 11.34
CA GLY A 56 9.23 -5.39 11.32
C GLY A 56 9.31 -6.45 10.22
N ARG A 57 8.46 -6.38 9.22
CA ARG A 57 8.42 -7.37 8.14
C ARG A 57 7.90 -6.78 6.85
N LEU A 58 8.16 -7.48 5.74
CA LEU A 58 7.53 -7.19 4.45
C LEU A 58 6.04 -7.54 4.51
N ALA A 59 5.24 -6.81 3.75
CA ALA A 59 3.85 -7.17 3.56
C ALA A 59 3.75 -8.41 2.66
N LYS A 60 2.72 -9.20 2.87
CA LYS A 60 2.36 -10.26 1.93
C LYS A 60 1.49 -9.66 0.82
N PRO A 61 1.62 -10.11 -0.44
CA PRO A 61 0.75 -9.61 -1.51
C PRO A 61 -0.73 -9.67 -1.18
N LYS A 62 -1.17 -10.69 -0.46
CA LYS A 62 -2.56 -10.82 -0.01
C LYS A 62 -3.00 -9.67 0.88
N GLU A 63 -2.10 -9.11 1.67
CA GLU A 63 -2.43 -8.01 2.57
C GLU A 63 -2.74 -6.74 1.80
N ILE A 64 -2.00 -6.50 0.72
CA ILE A 64 -2.27 -5.38 -0.18
C ILE A 64 -3.59 -5.64 -0.94
N ALA A 65 -3.78 -6.85 -1.45
CA ALA A 65 -5.00 -7.21 -2.18
C ALA A 65 -6.25 -7.05 -1.30
N ARG A 66 -6.18 -7.44 -0.03
CA ARG A 66 -7.31 -7.30 0.91
C ARG A 66 -7.68 -5.83 1.14
N ALA A 67 -6.68 -4.94 1.20
CA ALA A 67 -6.94 -3.51 1.32
C ALA A 67 -7.66 -2.97 0.07
N VAL A 68 -7.25 -3.40 -1.11
CA VAL A 68 -7.89 -3.02 -2.37
C VAL A 68 -9.33 -3.54 -2.41
N VAL A 69 -9.56 -4.78 -2.03
CA VAL A 69 -10.91 -5.37 -1.99
C VAL A 69 -11.80 -4.59 -1.00
N PHE A 70 -11.28 -4.23 0.16
CA PHE A 70 -12.01 -3.42 1.12
C PHE A 70 -12.47 -2.09 0.50
N LEU A 71 -11.55 -1.37 -0.15
CA LEU A 71 -11.88 -0.07 -0.77
C LEU A 71 -12.83 -0.21 -1.96
N ALA A 72 -12.82 -1.36 -2.63
CA ALA A 72 -13.73 -1.63 -3.75
C ALA A 72 -15.10 -2.15 -3.31
N SER A 73 -15.25 -2.51 -2.04
CA SER A 73 -16.47 -3.12 -1.52
C SER A 73 -17.42 -2.10 -0.88
N ASP A 74 -18.62 -2.55 -0.58
CA ASP A 74 -19.62 -1.75 0.14
C ASP A 74 -19.22 -1.46 1.59
N ASP A 75 -18.26 -2.22 2.13
CA ASP A 75 -17.73 -1.99 3.48
C ASP A 75 -17.07 -0.63 3.61
N SER A 76 -16.64 -0.03 2.50
CA SER A 76 -16.05 1.30 2.46
C SER A 76 -16.96 2.31 1.74
N SER A 77 -18.27 2.09 1.78
CA SER A 77 -19.24 2.86 0.99
C SER A 77 -19.28 4.35 1.28
N TYR A 78 -18.79 4.77 2.45
CA TYR A 78 -18.74 6.19 2.82
C TYR A 78 -17.31 6.76 2.77
N ILE A 79 -16.38 6.07 2.09
CA ILE A 79 -14.97 6.46 1.97
C ILE A 79 -14.68 6.86 0.55
N THR A 80 -14.25 8.10 0.33
CA THR A 80 -13.80 8.59 -0.97
C THR A 80 -12.76 9.70 -0.76
N GLY A 81 -11.84 9.84 -1.69
CA GLY A 81 -10.77 10.83 -1.61
C GLY A 81 -9.67 10.48 -0.61
N ALA A 82 -9.65 9.26 -0.09
CA ALA A 82 -8.69 8.82 0.92
C ALA A 82 -7.45 8.21 0.27
N GLU A 83 -6.33 8.32 0.98
CA GLU A 83 -5.13 7.54 0.70
C GLU A 83 -4.91 6.57 1.85
N LEU A 84 -4.95 5.27 1.55
CA LEU A 84 -4.75 4.22 2.54
C LEU A 84 -3.33 3.68 2.41
N PHE A 85 -2.52 3.93 3.44
CA PHE A 85 -1.17 3.40 3.53
C PHE A 85 -1.22 1.97 4.04
N VAL A 86 -0.71 1.02 3.25
CA VAL A 86 -0.61 -0.39 3.61
C VAL A 86 0.86 -0.74 3.64
N ASP A 87 1.56 -0.26 4.65
CA ASP A 87 3.02 -0.19 4.70
C ASP A 87 3.62 -0.61 6.05
N GLY A 88 2.83 -1.24 6.89
CA GLY A 88 3.29 -1.67 8.21
C GLY A 88 3.66 -0.52 9.13
N GLY A 89 3.19 0.69 8.86
CA GLY A 89 3.45 1.88 9.64
C GLY A 89 4.62 2.73 9.16
N PHE A 90 5.23 2.38 8.03
CA PHE A 90 6.42 3.08 7.53
C PHE A 90 6.20 4.58 7.37
N ALA A 91 5.04 5.00 6.85
CA ALA A 91 4.73 6.41 6.64
C ALA A 91 4.55 7.21 7.93
N GLN A 92 4.50 6.53 9.09
CA GLN A 92 4.32 7.16 10.40
C GLN A 92 5.64 7.43 11.12
N VAL A 93 6.76 7.03 10.54
CA VAL A 93 8.11 7.20 11.15
C VAL A 93 8.96 8.19 10.38
#